data_c0e77273642df781ec890b56673c9da6
#
_entry.id   c0e77273642df781ec890b56673c9da6
#
_cell.length_a   1.000
_cell.length_b   1.000
_cell.length_c   1.000
_cell.angle_alpha   90.00
_cell.angle_beta   90.00
_cell.angle_gamma   90.00
#
_symmetry.space_group_name_H-M   'P 1'
#
loop_
_entity.id
_entity.type
_entity.pdbx_description
1 polymer ?
#
loop_
_entity_poly.entity_id
_entity_poly.type
_entity_poly.pdbx_seq_one_letter_code
_entity_poly.pdbx_strand_id
1 'polypeptide(L)'
;MIKKIAQTIFALLGLSSIKRKLWNLNFNRKRKTDFVKVSLNANIRKSFLESNIAVLGDAEIIASNIGRGTYIGSSCKIHMTRIGRFCSIAKNVNIISGNHPTKKFVSTHPMFYLSGNSTIINMGLNVLEESTYPEFAYADTSGHYVVIGNDVWIGQNVSIINGVTIGDGAIVATGSVVTKDVPPFSIVGGIPAKVLKMRFDTDTIEYLLKTKWWDKDIAELKSNVQNFE
;
A
#
# COMPACT_ATOMS: atom_id res chain seq x y z
N MET A 1 -7.26 31.68 1.63
CA MET A 1 -7.04 32.08 0.24
C MET A 1 -5.54 32.22 -0.08
N ILE A 2 -4.75 33.01 0.63
CA ILE A 2 -3.32 33.26 0.39
C ILE A 2 -2.47 31.97 0.39
N LYS A 3 -2.68 31.01 1.32
CA LYS A 3 -1.97 29.71 1.34
C LYS A 3 -2.22 28.86 0.10
N LYS A 4 -3.43 28.85 -0.45
CA LYS A 4 -3.76 28.12 -1.69
C LYS A 4 -3.10 28.77 -2.90
N ILE A 5 -3.10 30.10 -2.99
CA ILE A 5 -2.44 30.85 -4.07
C ILE A 5 -0.93 30.59 -4.05
N ALA A 6 -0.29 30.67 -2.87
CA ALA A 6 1.14 30.35 -2.72
C ALA A 6 1.45 28.89 -3.14
N GLN A 7 0.63 27.92 -2.75
CA GLN A 7 0.79 26.52 -3.17
C GLN A 7 0.65 26.35 -4.69
N THR A 8 -0.26 27.07 -5.33
CA THR A 8 -0.45 27.03 -6.78
C THR A 8 0.74 27.66 -7.51
N ILE A 9 1.26 28.81 -7.04
CA ILE A 9 2.46 29.45 -7.59
C ILE A 9 3.68 28.53 -7.42
N PHE A 10 3.86 27.93 -6.26
CA PHE A 10 4.92 26.96 -6.00
C PHE A 10 4.84 25.72 -6.92
N ALA A 11 3.63 25.24 -7.22
CA ALA A 11 3.42 24.13 -8.16
C ALA A 11 3.76 24.54 -9.60
N LEU A 12 3.31 25.72 -10.04
CA LEU A 12 3.56 26.26 -11.38
C LEU A 12 5.06 26.48 -11.66
N LEU A 13 5.83 26.89 -10.64
CA LEU A 13 7.29 27.10 -10.75
C LEU A 13 8.11 25.81 -10.57
N GLY A 14 7.47 24.62 -10.43
CA GLY A 14 8.17 23.35 -10.17
C GLY A 14 8.87 23.27 -8.80
N LEU A 15 8.71 24.29 -7.95
CA LEU A 15 9.38 24.39 -6.64
C LEU A 15 8.93 23.28 -5.68
N SER A 16 7.71 22.78 -5.82
CA SER A 16 7.22 21.62 -5.04
C SER A 16 8.03 20.35 -5.32
N SER A 17 8.42 20.12 -6.57
CA SER A 17 9.28 19.01 -6.98
C SER A 17 10.68 19.13 -6.41
N ILE A 18 11.27 20.33 -6.46
CA ILE A 18 12.59 20.62 -5.89
C ILE A 18 12.57 20.42 -4.37
N LYS A 19 11.58 20.97 -3.68
CA LYS A 19 11.42 20.80 -2.22
C LYS A 19 11.33 19.32 -1.83
N ARG A 20 10.56 18.52 -2.58
CA ARG A 20 10.47 17.06 -2.37
C ARG A 20 11.81 16.37 -2.56
N LYS A 21 12.54 16.67 -3.64
CA LYS A 21 13.87 16.09 -3.90
C LYS A 21 14.86 16.42 -2.78
N LEU A 22 14.89 17.65 -2.32
CA LEU A 22 15.74 18.09 -1.20
C LEU A 22 15.36 17.39 0.10
N TRP A 23 14.07 17.23 0.36
CA TRP A 23 13.59 16.48 1.52
C TRP A 23 14.03 15.01 1.45
N ASN A 24 13.89 14.34 0.30
CA ASN A 24 14.30 12.95 0.11
C ASN A 24 15.82 12.79 0.26
N LEU A 25 16.63 13.73 -0.23
CA LEU A 25 18.07 13.75 -0.01
C LEU A 25 18.42 13.82 1.48
N ASN A 26 17.82 14.75 2.20
CA ASN A 26 18.04 14.88 3.65
C ASN A 26 17.52 13.67 4.43
N PHE A 27 16.37 13.12 4.06
CA PHE A 27 15.81 11.91 4.65
C PHE A 27 16.77 10.72 4.48
N ASN A 28 17.24 10.48 3.26
CA ASN A 28 18.20 9.40 2.96
C ASN A 28 19.51 9.56 3.75
N ARG A 29 20.00 10.82 3.91
CA ARG A 29 21.20 11.10 4.69
C ARG A 29 21.01 10.73 6.17
N LYS A 30 19.86 11.11 6.75
CA LYS A 30 19.52 10.83 8.16
C LYS A 30 19.29 9.34 8.44
N ARG A 31 18.80 8.60 7.46
CA ARG A 31 18.46 7.17 7.57
C ARG A 31 19.50 6.23 6.94
N LYS A 32 20.71 6.76 6.67
CA LYS A 32 21.79 5.99 6.02
C LYS A 32 22.20 4.76 6.84
N THR A 33 22.31 4.90 8.16
CA THR A 33 22.65 3.81 9.08
C THR A 33 21.57 2.73 9.14
N ASP A 34 20.32 3.08 8.89
CA ASP A 34 19.18 2.17 8.88
C ASP A 34 18.99 1.51 7.50
N PHE A 35 19.86 1.82 6.53
CA PHE A 35 19.77 1.33 5.15
C PHE A 35 18.42 1.64 4.49
N VAL A 36 17.83 2.81 4.77
CA VAL A 36 16.60 3.28 4.12
C VAL A 36 16.98 4.18 2.94
N LYS A 37 16.56 3.79 1.74
CA LYS A 37 16.80 4.54 0.50
C LYS A 37 15.49 4.87 -0.21
N VAL A 38 15.24 6.15 -0.39
CA VAL A 38 14.07 6.68 -1.08
C VAL A 38 14.51 7.41 -2.34
N SER A 39 13.90 7.09 -3.48
CA SER A 39 14.15 7.81 -4.74
C SER A 39 13.82 9.30 -4.59
N LEU A 40 14.57 10.17 -5.28
CA LEU A 40 14.36 11.62 -5.24
C LEU A 40 12.97 12.03 -5.74
N ASN A 41 12.36 11.25 -6.63
CA ASN A 41 11.04 11.51 -7.19
C ASN A 41 9.89 10.91 -6.37
N ALA A 42 10.18 10.03 -5.40
CA ALA A 42 9.15 9.41 -4.57
C ALA A 42 8.45 10.46 -3.69
N ASN A 43 7.18 10.23 -3.40
CA ASN A 43 6.34 11.09 -2.57
C ASN A 43 5.94 10.34 -1.29
N ILE A 44 6.65 10.60 -0.19
CA ILE A 44 6.36 9.96 1.09
C ILE A 44 5.78 10.99 2.05
N ARG A 45 4.57 10.71 2.57
CA ARG A 45 3.89 11.61 3.52
C ARG A 45 3.20 10.82 4.62
N LYS A 46 3.35 11.27 5.87
CA LYS A 46 2.67 10.69 7.06
C LYS A 46 2.86 9.17 7.16
N SER A 47 4.03 8.65 6.74
CA SER A 47 4.30 7.23 6.68
C SER A 47 5.50 6.87 7.54
N PHE A 48 5.48 5.66 8.10
CA PHE A 48 6.57 5.08 8.87
C PHE A 48 7.28 4.00 8.03
N LEU A 49 8.60 4.06 7.99
CA LEU A 49 9.46 3.08 7.34
C LEU A 49 10.41 2.49 8.37
N GLU A 50 10.42 1.17 8.55
CA GLU A 50 11.42 0.48 9.37
C GLU A 50 12.84 0.63 8.76
N SER A 51 13.73 -0.31 8.94
CA SER A 51 15.08 -0.35 8.36
C SER A 51 15.13 -1.17 7.06
N ASN A 52 16.23 -1.07 6.32
CA ASN A 52 16.51 -1.88 5.12
C ASN A 52 15.40 -1.77 4.05
N ILE A 53 14.96 -0.56 3.74
CA ILE A 53 13.87 -0.30 2.81
C ILE A 53 14.37 0.43 1.57
N ALA A 54 13.85 0.03 0.40
CA ALA A 54 14.04 0.74 -0.84
C ALA A 54 12.70 1.18 -1.44
N VAL A 55 12.56 2.49 -1.71
CA VAL A 55 11.43 3.06 -2.45
C VAL A 55 11.93 3.63 -3.76
N LEU A 56 11.47 3.06 -4.87
CA LEU A 56 12.01 3.32 -6.20
C LEU A 56 11.16 4.31 -7.01
N GLY A 57 11.82 4.99 -7.95
CA GLY A 57 11.15 5.86 -8.92
C GLY A 57 10.33 6.98 -8.32
N ASP A 58 9.10 7.07 -8.75
CA ASP A 58 8.09 8.07 -8.41
C ASP A 58 6.96 7.51 -7.53
N ALA A 59 7.22 6.42 -6.80
CA ALA A 59 6.23 5.81 -5.92
C ALA A 59 5.65 6.81 -4.92
N GLU A 60 4.36 6.71 -4.68
CA GLU A 60 3.63 7.50 -3.71
C GLU A 60 3.22 6.63 -2.51
N ILE A 61 3.68 7.01 -1.31
CA ILE A 61 3.40 6.31 -0.06
C ILE A 61 2.82 7.32 0.92
N ILE A 62 1.54 7.18 1.24
CA ILE A 62 0.81 8.14 2.09
C ILE A 62 0.13 7.40 3.24
N ALA A 63 0.32 7.90 4.47
CA ALA A 63 -0.30 7.40 5.68
C ALA A 63 -0.16 5.86 5.82
N SER A 64 1.04 5.34 5.53
CA SER A 64 1.30 3.90 5.45
C SER A 64 2.48 3.49 6.32
N ASN A 65 2.50 2.22 6.73
CA ASN A 65 3.56 1.62 7.53
C ASN A 65 4.25 0.53 6.71
N ILE A 66 5.57 0.62 6.56
CA ILE A 66 6.37 -0.30 5.75
C ILE A 66 7.38 -1.02 6.63
N GLY A 67 7.29 -2.34 6.64
CA GLY A 67 8.16 -3.22 7.41
C GLY A 67 9.55 -3.41 6.80
N ARG A 68 10.49 -3.81 7.65
CA ARG A 68 11.90 -4.04 7.35
C ARG A 68 12.12 -4.99 6.16
N GLY A 69 13.14 -4.70 5.36
CA GLY A 69 13.53 -5.56 4.25
C GLY A 69 12.65 -5.44 3.01
N THR A 70 11.63 -4.57 3.04
CA THR A 70 10.67 -4.40 1.94
C THR A 70 11.18 -3.42 0.88
N TYR A 71 10.97 -3.75 -0.39
CA TYR A 71 11.15 -2.79 -1.46
C TYR A 71 9.85 -2.53 -2.22
N ILE A 72 9.72 -1.29 -2.71
CA ILE A 72 8.54 -0.81 -3.45
C ILE A 72 9.01 -0.24 -4.78
N GLY A 73 8.49 -0.79 -5.86
CA GLY A 73 8.77 -0.40 -7.24
C GLY A 73 8.25 1.00 -7.59
N SER A 74 8.64 1.49 -8.76
CA SER A 74 8.20 2.79 -9.28
C SER A 74 6.70 2.83 -9.56
N SER A 75 6.14 4.03 -9.57
CA SER A 75 4.74 4.33 -9.95
C SER A 75 3.69 3.60 -9.10
N CYS A 76 4.08 3.09 -7.92
CA CYS A 76 3.14 2.53 -6.96
C CYS A 76 2.38 3.63 -6.24
N LYS A 77 1.08 3.39 -5.95
CA LYS A 77 0.22 4.25 -5.12
C LYS A 77 -0.23 3.49 -3.89
N ILE A 78 0.51 3.67 -2.80
CA ILE A 78 0.30 2.95 -1.53
C ILE A 78 -0.25 3.95 -0.52
N HIS A 79 -1.55 3.87 -0.26
CA HIS A 79 -2.25 4.79 0.62
C HIS A 79 -2.91 4.03 1.77
N MET A 80 -2.75 4.55 3.00
CA MET A 80 -3.37 4.00 4.21
C MET A 80 -3.20 2.47 4.28
N THR A 81 -1.96 2.00 4.09
CA THR A 81 -1.64 0.58 3.96
C THR A 81 -0.58 0.17 4.96
N ARG A 82 -0.76 -0.98 5.58
CA ARG A 82 0.29 -1.64 6.34
C ARG A 82 0.91 -2.74 5.49
N ILE A 83 2.21 -2.67 5.26
CA ILE A 83 3.00 -3.69 4.57
C ILE A 83 3.99 -4.27 5.59
N GLY A 84 4.01 -5.58 5.70
CA GLY A 84 4.92 -6.32 6.56
C GLY A 84 6.37 -6.30 6.08
N ARG A 85 7.16 -7.19 6.63
CA ARG A 85 8.60 -7.30 6.40
C ARG A 85 8.93 -8.16 5.19
N PHE A 86 10.06 -7.88 4.55
CA PHE A 86 10.62 -8.66 3.44
C PHE A 86 9.70 -8.79 2.22
N CYS A 87 8.82 -7.82 2.00
CA CYS A 87 7.92 -7.81 0.85
C CYS A 87 8.60 -7.31 -0.41
N SER A 88 8.23 -7.93 -1.53
CA SER A 88 8.68 -7.59 -2.89
C SER A 88 7.52 -6.98 -3.67
N ILE A 89 7.45 -5.65 -3.73
CA ILE A 89 6.37 -4.95 -4.43
C ILE A 89 6.89 -4.45 -5.77
N ALA A 90 6.38 -5.00 -6.87
CA ALA A 90 6.77 -4.61 -8.22
C ALA A 90 6.22 -3.22 -8.59
N LYS A 91 6.53 -2.75 -9.80
CA LYS A 91 6.08 -1.43 -10.26
C LYS A 91 4.57 -1.37 -10.52
N ASN A 92 4.01 -0.15 -10.39
CA ASN A 92 2.61 0.15 -10.72
C ASN A 92 1.59 -0.69 -9.94
N VAL A 93 1.86 -0.91 -8.64
CA VAL A 93 0.89 -1.51 -7.72
C VAL A 93 0.06 -0.39 -7.10
N ASN A 94 -1.28 -0.53 -7.15
CA ASN A 94 -2.21 0.52 -6.75
C ASN A 94 -3.20 0.01 -5.70
N ILE A 95 -3.29 0.75 -4.58
CA ILE A 95 -4.37 0.57 -3.62
C ILE A 95 -5.56 1.40 -4.10
N ILE A 96 -6.67 0.75 -4.35
CA ILE A 96 -7.91 1.37 -4.83
C ILE A 96 -8.80 1.59 -3.62
N SER A 97 -9.08 2.84 -3.32
CA SER A 97 -9.97 3.24 -2.23
C SER A 97 -11.31 3.76 -2.76
N GLY A 98 -12.31 3.71 -1.91
CA GLY A 98 -13.67 4.15 -2.23
C GLY A 98 -14.57 3.02 -2.72
N ASN A 99 -15.80 3.05 -2.22
CA ASN A 99 -16.85 2.11 -2.56
C ASN A 99 -18.08 2.84 -3.07
N HIS A 100 -18.77 2.24 -4.03
CA HIS A 100 -20.07 2.69 -4.49
C HIS A 100 -21.12 1.60 -4.21
N PRO A 101 -22.32 1.95 -3.73
CA PRO A 101 -23.39 0.99 -3.52
C PRO A 101 -23.89 0.45 -4.86
N THR A 102 -23.89 -0.88 -5.02
CA THR A 102 -24.29 -1.53 -6.27
C THR A 102 -25.65 -2.21 -6.18
N LYS A 103 -26.26 -2.29 -4.98
CA LYS A 103 -27.49 -3.07 -4.76
C LYS A 103 -28.58 -2.29 -4.00
N LYS A 104 -28.20 -1.36 -3.12
CA LYS A 104 -29.13 -0.68 -2.20
C LYS A 104 -29.73 0.59 -2.80
N PHE A 105 -29.00 1.27 -3.66
CA PHE A 105 -29.41 2.57 -4.21
C PHE A 105 -29.66 2.44 -5.71
N VAL A 106 -30.60 3.23 -6.23
CA VAL A 106 -30.89 3.32 -7.68
C VAL A 106 -29.69 3.88 -8.44
N SER A 107 -28.98 4.83 -7.84
CA SER A 107 -27.78 5.44 -8.42
C SER A 107 -26.55 5.13 -7.60
N THR A 108 -25.43 4.92 -8.26
CA THR A 108 -24.10 4.80 -7.65
C THR A 108 -23.44 6.17 -7.39
N HIS A 109 -24.10 7.29 -7.76
CA HIS A 109 -23.52 8.61 -7.58
C HIS A 109 -23.52 9.04 -6.11
N PRO A 110 -22.39 9.57 -5.58
CA PRO A 110 -22.21 9.84 -4.14
C PRO A 110 -23.21 10.85 -3.55
N MET A 111 -23.80 11.74 -4.33
CA MET A 111 -24.77 12.69 -3.82
C MET A 111 -25.97 12.03 -3.12
N PHE A 112 -26.28 10.77 -3.43
CA PHE A 112 -27.43 10.05 -2.90
C PHE A 112 -27.16 9.27 -1.62
N TYR A 113 -25.88 9.20 -1.17
CA TYR A 113 -25.51 8.40 0.00
C TYR A 113 -24.35 8.95 0.83
N LEU A 114 -23.59 9.93 0.33
CA LEU A 114 -22.51 10.58 1.08
C LEU A 114 -22.87 12.02 1.45
N SER A 115 -22.46 12.42 2.64
CA SER A 115 -22.44 13.80 3.11
C SER A 115 -20.98 14.22 3.37
N GLY A 116 -20.68 15.49 3.12
CA GLY A 116 -19.35 16.04 3.43
C GLY A 116 -18.20 15.61 2.50
N ASN A 117 -18.47 14.81 1.48
CA ASN A 117 -17.46 14.43 0.50
C ASN A 117 -17.03 15.64 -0.35
N SER A 118 -15.73 15.90 -0.43
CA SER A 118 -15.18 17.12 -1.06
C SER A 118 -15.56 17.25 -2.54
N THR A 119 -15.70 16.14 -3.26
CA THR A 119 -16.07 16.15 -4.67
C THR A 119 -17.50 16.65 -4.86
N ILE A 120 -18.48 16.07 -4.13
CA ILE A 120 -19.88 16.48 -4.24
C ILE A 120 -20.12 17.90 -3.69
N ILE A 121 -19.34 18.33 -2.68
CA ILE A 121 -19.36 19.73 -2.20
C ILE A 121 -18.90 20.67 -3.31
N ASN A 122 -17.78 20.39 -3.96
CA ASN A 122 -17.24 21.22 -5.03
C ASN A 122 -18.15 21.28 -6.27
N MET A 123 -18.97 20.25 -6.46
CA MET A 123 -19.99 20.19 -7.52
C MET A 123 -21.32 20.89 -7.14
N GLY A 124 -21.47 21.35 -5.89
CA GLY A 124 -22.74 21.91 -5.38
C GLY A 124 -23.83 20.87 -5.17
N LEU A 125 -23.46 19.60 -5.02
CA LEU A 125 -24.39 18.45 -4.93
C LEU A 125 -24.46 17.82 -3.53
N ASN A 126 -23.94 18.48 -2.49
CA ASN A 126 -24.02 17.98 -1.11
C ASN A 126 -25.41 18.29 -0.53
N VAL A 127 -26.33 17.32 -0.63
CA VAL A 127 -27.75 17.47 -0.24
C VAL A 127 -28.11 16.68 1.02
N LEU A 128 -27.23 15.80 1.49
CA LEU A 128 -27.47 14.97 2.68
C LEU A 128 -26.82 15.60 3.91
N GLU A 129 -27.47 15.47 5.06
CA GLU A 129 -26.91 15.87 6.35
C GLU A 129 -25.90 14.83 6.84
N GLU A 130 -26.18 13.54 6.65
CA GLU A 130 -25.33 12.41 7.06
C GLU A 130 -25.15 11.39 5.94
N SER A 131 -23.99 10.71 5.96
CA SER A 131 -23.72 9.61 5.02
C SER A 131 -24.51 8.35 5.42
N THR A 132 -25.16 7.73 4.46
CA THR A 132 -25.96 6.51 4.64
C THR A 132 -25.29 5.24 4.09
N TYR A 133 -24.06 5.40 3.58
CA TYR A 133 -23.23 4.30 3.06
C TYR A 133 -21.76 4.60 3.36
N PRO A 134 -20.95 3.60 3.76
CA PRO A 134 -19.53 3.79 4.03
C PRO A 134 -18.76 4.02 2.73
N GLU A 135 -18.06 5.15 2.65
CA GLU A 135 -17.21 5.49 1.51
C GLU A 135 -16.01 4.54 1.39
N PHE A 136 -15.48 4.07 2.54
CA PHE A 136 -14.28 3.24 2.59
C PHE A 136 -14.53 1.96 3.38
N ALA A 137 -13.88 0.87 2.97
CA ALA A 137 -13.69 -0.32 3.78
C ALA A 137 -12.26 -0.34 4.33
N TYR A 138 -12.10 -0.87 5.53
CA TYR A 138 -10.81 -0.97 6.20
C TYR A 138 -10.48 -2.42 6.47
N ALA A 139 -9.21 -2.79 6.25
CA ALA A 139 -8.72 -4.14 6.48
C ALA A 139 -8.42 -4.42 7.97
N ASP A 140 -8.22 -3.35 8.77
CA ASP A 140 -7.98 -3.46 10.20
C ASP A 140 -8.60 -2.31 11.00
N THR A 141 -8.60 -2.46 12.34
CA THR A 141 -9.13 -1.46 13.29
C THR A 141 -8.27 -0.19 13.41
N SER A 142 -7.06 -0.21 12.86
CA SER A 142 -6.16 0.96 12.80
C SER A 142 -6.48 1.88 11.61
N GLY A 143 -7.44 1.52 10.76
CA GLY A 143 -7.89 2.32 9.63
C GLY A 143 -7.04 2.15 8.38
N HIS A 144 -6.31 1.04 8.23
CA HIS A 144 -5.63 0.76 6.97
C HIS A 144 -6.63 0.25 5.92
N TYR A 145 -6.52 0.78 4.69
CA TYR A 145 -7.32 0.28 3.56
C TYR A 145 -6.93 -1.15 3.20
N VAL A 146 -5.63 -1.46 3.24
CA VAL A 146 -5.10 -2.77 2.92
C VAL A 146 -4.05 -3.15 3.95
N VAL A 147 -4.06 -4.43 4.32
CA VAL A 147 -3.00 -5.05 5.12
C VAL A 147 -2.30 -6.08 4.27
N ILE A 148 -0.99 -5.94 4.11
CA ILE A 148 -0.11 -6.89 3.44
C ILE A 148 0.78 -7.51 4.49
N GLY A 149 0.78 -8.82 4.59
CA GLY A 149 1.60 -9.61 5.51
C GLY A 149 3.09 -9.52 5.20
N ASN A 150 3.85 -10.43 5.74
CA ASN A 150 5.30 -10.53 5.56
C ASN A 150 5.64 -11.47 4.40
N ASP A 151 6.82 -11.33 3.80
CA ASP A 151 7.30 -12.19 2.70
C ASP A 151 6.34 -12.24 1.50
N VAL A 152 5.58 -11.17 1.26
CA VAL A 152 4.61 -11.11 0.18
C VAL A 152 5.27 -10.62 -1.11
N TRP A 153 5.02 -11.33 -2.21
CA TRP A 153 5.39 -10.85 -3.54
C TRP A 153 4.16 -10.36 -4.31
N ILE A 154 4.16 -9.09 -4.69
CA ILE A 154 3.12 -8.50 -5.54
C ILE A 154 3.71 -8.19 -6.90
N GLY A 155 3.16 -8.82 -7.92
CA GLY A 155 3.52 -8.63 -9.32
C GLY A 155 3.20 -7.23 -9.84
N GLN A 156 3.73 -6.91 -11.01
CA GLN A 156 3.53 -5.61 -11.66
C GLN A 156 2.05 -5.38 -12.06
N ASN A 157 1.61 -4.12 -12.06
CA ASN A 157 0.26 -3.69 -12.48
C ASN A 157 -0.87 -4.33 -11.67
N VAL A 158 -0.64 -4.66 -10.41
CA VAL A 158 -1.67 -5.20 -9.52
C VAL A 158 -2.49 -4.06 -8.92
N SER A 159 -3.82 -4.24 -8.89
CA SER A 159 -4.75 -3.39 -8.15
C SER A 159 -5.33 -4.16 -6.96
N ILE A 160 -5.33 -3.53 -5.77
CA ILE A 160 -5.86 -4.12 -4.55
C ILE A 160 -6.96 -3.20 -4.02
N ILE A 161 -8.17 -3.74 -3.86
CA ILE A 161 -9.32 -2.96 -3.36
C ILE A 161 -9.21 -2.82 -1.84
N ASN A 162 -9.68 -1.70 -1.31
CA ASN A 162 -9.74 -1.44 0.12
C ASN A 162 -10.59 -2.48 0.88
N GLY A 163 -10.23 -2.74 2.12
CA GLY A 163 -10.81 -3.77 2.98
C GLY A 163 -10.14 -5.14 2.84
N VAL A 164 -9.09 -5.28 2.01
CA VAL A 164 -8.42 -6.56 1.74
C VAL A 164 -7.21 -6.78 2.64
N THR A 165 -7.08 -8.02 3.13
CA THR A 165 -5.86 -8.53 3.78
C THR A 165 -5.17 -9.56 2.87
N ILE A 166 -3.85 -9.39 2.66
CA ILE A 166 -3.00 -10.37 1.97
C ILE A 166 -2.13 -11.06 3.02
N GLY A 167 -2.28 -12.37 3.16
CA GLY A 167 -1.58 -13.18 4.15
C GLY A 167 -0.08 -13.29 3.91
N ASP A 168 0.66 -13.66 4.96
CA ASP A 168 2.11 -13.86 4.93
C ASP A 168 2.51 -14.85 3.81
N GLY A 169 3.61 -14.58 3.14
CA GLY A 169 4.16 -15.45 2.12
C GLY A 169 3.34 -15.56 0.83
N ALA A 170 2.24 -14.81 0.68
CA ALA A 170 1.40 -14.87 -0.50
C ALA A 170 2.09 -14.27 -1.75
N ILE A 171 1.68 -14.73 -2.91
CA ILE A 171 2.11 -14.21 -4.21
C ILE A 171 0.88 -13.74 -4.99
N VAL A 172 0.91 -12.49 -5.44
CA VAL A 172 -0.11 -11.93 -6.34
C VAL A 172 0.47 -11.79 -7.73
N ALA A 173 -0.09 -12.53 -8.68
CA ALA A 173 0.40 -12.55 -10.07
C ALA A 173 0.22 -11.19 -10.76
N THR A 174 1.13 -10.89 -11.68
CA THR A 174 1.12 -9.65 -12.49
C THR A 174 -0.25 -9.40 -13.14
N GLY A 175 -0.70 -8.13 -13.11
CA GLY A 175 -1.95 -7.69 -13.75
C GLY A 175 -3.23 -8.09 -13.01
N SER A 176 -3.14 -8.63 -11.80
CA SER A 176 -4.31 -9.08 -11.04
C SER A 176 -5.07 -7.93 -10.40
N VAL A 177 -6.39 -8.15 -10.17
CA VAL A 177 -7.25 -7.29 -9.37
C VAL A 177 -7.71 -8.06 -8.13
N VAL A 178 -7.15 -7.72 -6.97
CA VAL A 178 -7.44 -8.39 -5.70
C VAL A 178 -8.65 -7.73 -5.05
N THR A 179 -9.74 -8.48 -4.93
CA THR A 179 -11.04 -8.01 -4.43
C THR A 179 -11.49 -8.71 -3.15
N LYS A 180 -10.74 -9.68 -2.67
CA LYS A 180 -11.00 -10.47 -1.45
C LYS A 180 -9.69 -10.80 -0.77
N ASP A 181 -9.77 -11.17 0.50
CA ASP A 181 -8.62 -11.62 1.27
C ASP A 181 -7.87 -12.76 0.58
N VAL A 182 -6.56 -12.73 0.71
CA VAL A 182 -5.64 -13.70 0.13
C VAL A 182 -5.06 -14.56 1.24
N PRO A 183 -5.25 -15.87 1.20
CA PRO A 183 -4.71 -16.79 2.22
C PRO A 183 -3.17 -16.73 2.29
N PRO A 184 -2.58 -16.96 3.47
CA PRO A 184 -1.13 -17.08 3.61
C PRO A 184 -0.55 -18.14 2.65
N PHE A 185 0.63 -17.87 2.11
CA PHE A 185 1.37 -18.78 1.21
C PHE A 185 0.58 -19.26 -0.02
N SER A 186 -0.49 -18.55 -0.39
CA SER A 186 -1.21 -18.82 -1.64
C SER A 186 -0.63 -18.01 -2.80
N ILE A 187 -0.76 -18.55 -4.01
CA ILE A 187 -0.53 -17.85 -5.27
C ILE A 187 -1.89 -17.52 -5.85
N VAL A 188 -2.17 -16.22 -6.01
CA VAL A 188 -3.42 -15.74 -6.59
C VAL A 188 -3.19 -15.01 -7.90
N GLY A 189 -4.17 -15.02 -8.79
CA GLY A 189 -4.07 -14.33 -10.07
C GLY A 189 -5.42 -14.14 -10.77
N GLY A 190 -5.47 -13.20 -11.71
CA GLY A 190 -6.65 -12.93 -12.56
C GLY A 190 -7.45 -11.70 -12.15
N ILE A 191 -8.57 -11.46 -12.86
CA ILE A 191 -9.50 -10.34 -12.67
C ILE A 191 -10.93 -10.93 -12.62
N PRO A 192 -11.53 -11.04 -11.42
CA PRO A 192 -10.92 -10.86 -10.09
C PRO A 192 -9.90 -11.97 -9.77
N ALA A 193 -8.94 -11.67 -8.90
CA ALA A 193 -7.93 -12.63 -8.47
C ALA A 193 -8.57 -13.80 -7.71
N LYS A 194 -8.12 -15.02 -8.03
CA LYS A 194 -8.53 -16.28 -7.40
C LYS A 194 -7.29 -17.06 -6.99
N VAL A 195 -7.41 -17.91 -5.98
CA VAL A 195 -6.35 -18.85 -5.60
C VAL A 195 -6.09 -19.81 -6.76
N LEU A 196 -4.85 -19.82 -7.23
CA LEU A 196 -4.38 -20.75 -8.28
C LEU A 196 -3.79 -22.00 -7.66
N LYS A 197 -2.95 -21.84 -6.62
CA LYS A 197 -2.36 -22.92 -5.84
C LYS A 197 -1.77 -22.42 -4.53
N MET A 198 -1.43 -23.31 -3.64
CA MET A 198 -0.58 -23.03 -2.48
C MET A 198 0.89 -23.15 -2.88
N ARG A 199 1.79 -22.40 -2.19
CA ARG A 199 3.26 -22.50 -2.39
C ARG A 199 3.82 -23.80 -1.86
N PHE A 200 3.28 -24.26 -0.73
CA PHE A 200 3.76 -25.40 0.05
C PHE A 200 2.57 -26.24 0.52
N ASP A 201 2.86 -27.41 1.07
CA ASP A 201 1.89 -28.22 1.80
C ASP A 201 1.47 -27.59 3.13
N THR A 202 0.43 -28.13 3.75
CA THR A 202 -0.15 -27.58 4.97
C THR A 202 0.84 -27.55 6.13
N ASP A 203 1.60 -28.64 6.33
CA ASP A 203 2.53 -28.76 7.44
C ASP A 203 3.67 -27.74 7.34
N THR A 204 4.18 -27.54 6.13
CA THR A 204 5.18 -26.51 5.83
C THR A 204 4.64 -25.11 6.08
N ILE A 205 3.40 -24.83 5.66
CA ILE A 205 2.77 -23.52 5.89
C ILE A 205 2.60 -23.24 7.38
N GLU A 206 2.10 -24.21 8.15
CA GLU A 206 1.94 -24.09 9.60
C GLU A 206 3.29 -23.85 10.30
N TYR A 207 4.31 -24.59 9.90
CA TYR A 207 5.68 -24.41 10.40
C TYR A 207 6.20 -22.99 10.14
N LEU A 208 6.06 -22.46 8.91
CA LEU A 208 6.52 -21.14 8.51
C LEU A 208 5.77 -20.03 9.27
N LEU A 209 4.44 -20.16 9.42
CA LEU A 209 3.61 -19.23 10.19
C LEU A 209 3.96 -19.22 11.68
N LYS A 210 4.38 -20.36 12.25
CA LYS A 210 4.85 -20.46 13.62
C LYS A 210 6.25 -19.90 13.81
N THR A 211 7.16 -20.18 12.88
CA THR A 211 8.57 -19.80 12.96
C THR A 211 8.77 -18.30 12.76
N LYS A 212 7.96 -17.67 11.92
CA LYS A 212 8.00 -16.21 11.61
C LYS A 212 9.41 -15.71 11.39
N TRP A 213 10.13 -16.32 10.46
CA TRP A 213 11.54 -16.03 10.18
C TRP A 213 11.80 -14.52 9.90
N TRP A 214 10.83 -13.81 9.40
CA TRP A 214 10.88 -12.37 9.13
C TRP A 214 11.01 -11.49 10.41
N ASP A 215 10.79 -12.06 11.60
CA ASP A 215 10.98 -11.36 12.87
C ASP A 215 12.41 -11.47 13.39
N LYS A 216 13.22 -12.39 12.86
CA LYS A 216 14.63 -12.61 13.24
C LYS A 216 15.50 -11.42 12.84
N ASP A 217 16.62 -11.25 13.54
CA ASP A 217 17.58 -10.19 13.22
C ASP A 217 18.27 -10.40 11.88
N ILE A 218 18.62 -9.30 11.21
CA ILE A 218 19.32 -9.35 9.91
C ILE A 218 20.65 -10.09 10.00
N ALA A 219 21.39 -9.96 11.11
CA ALA A 219 22.65 -10.68 11.31
C ALA A 219 22.41 -12.20 11.38
N GLU A 220 21.38 -12.63 12.12
CA GLU A 220 20.98 -14.04 12.19
C GLU A 220 20.56 -14.59 10.82
N LEU A 221 19.74 -13.83 10.05
CA LEU A 221 19.32 -14.24 8.71
C LEU A 221 20.51 -14.38 7.76
N LYS A 222 21.47 -13.46 7.81
CA LYS A 222 22.67 -13.52 6.98
C LYS A 222 23.56 -14.73 7.28
N SER A 223 23.69 -15.11 8.56
CA SER A 223 24.50 -16.27 8.96
C SER A 223 23.84 -17.60 8.63
N ASN A 224 22.54 -17.63 8.37
CA ASN A 224 21.75 -18.83 8.12
C ASN A 224 21.09 -18.83 6.73
N VAL A 225 21.64 -18.11 5.76
CA VAL A 225 21.04 -17.95 4.42
C VAL A 225 20.82 -19.28 3.70
N GLN A 226 21.70 -20.26 3.93
CA GLN A 226 21.60 -21.61 3.36
C GLN A 226 20.34 -22.37 3.82
N ASN A 227 19.68 -21.96 4.89
CA ASN A 227 18.47 -22.60 5.39
C ASN A 227 17.19 -22.10 4.68
N PHE A 228 17.36 -21.26 3.65
CA PHE A 228 16.26 -20.69 2.85
C PHE A 228 16.17 -21.32 1.44
N GLU A 229 16.86 -22.43 1.19
CA GLU A 229 16.81 -23.20 -0.06
C GLU A 229 15.69 -24.23 -0.10
#